data_70bb79d5e160c87e42a3944e4c2b7148
#
_entry.id   70bb79d5e160c87e42a3944e4c2b7148
#
_cell.length_a   1.000
_cell.length_b   1.000
_cell.length_c   1.000
_cell.angle_alpha   90.00
_cell.angle_beta   90.00
_cell.angle_gamma   90.00
#
_symmetry.space_group_name_H-M   'P 1'
#
loop_
_entity.id
_entity.type
_entity.pdbx_description
1 polymer ?
#
loop_
_entity_poly.entity_id
_entity_poly.type
_entity_poly.pdbx_seq_one_letter_code
_entity_poly.pdbx_strand_id
1 'polypeptide(L)'
;MKLGIVGSGMIVKDFLKMFNELNGIELLGISARNEENLKNLCVQYPIERYYLSYEEMLENKDIDTIYVAVPNDLHFIMSKKALLAGKNVICEKPFTTNLKEALELKEIAEKEDLFLLEAIPNRFFPNTYLLKEKVKELGNIRVINFNFSQYSSRYDRFKKGDIAPAF
;
A
#
# COMPACT_ATOMS: atom_id res chain seq x y z
N MET A 1 -10.49 5.91 11.20
CA MET A 1 -10.00 5.90 9.82
C MET A 1 -11.04 5.20 8.96
N LYS A 2 -11.54 5.89 7.95
CA LYS A 2 -12.53 5.41 7.00
C LYS A 2 -11.83 5.09 5.68
N LEU A 3 -11.56 3.80 5.45
CA LEU A 3 -10.63 3.31 4.45
C LEU A 3 -11.33 2.95 3.13
N GLY A 4 -10.77 3.41 2.02
CA GLY A 4 -10.99 2.88 0.69
C GLY A 4 -9.74 2.13 0.20
N ILE A 5 -9.92 1.03 -0.52
CA ILE A 5 -8.82 0.25 -1.10
C ILE A 5 -8.87 0.34 -2.63
N VAL A 6 -7.75 0.65 -3.26
CA VAL A 6 -7.61 0.48 -4.71
C VAL A 6 -6.66 -0.68 -5.02
N GLY A 7 -7.21 -1.69 -5.71
CA GLY A 7 -6.58 -2.98 -5.97
C GLY A 7 -7.35 -4.14 -5.37
N SER A 8 -7.12 -5.36 -5.87
CA SER A 8 -7.75 -6.60 -5.39
C SER A 8 -6.80 -7.80 -5.49
N GLY A 9 -5.50 -7.52 -5.48
CA GLY A 9 -4.43 -8.52 -5.57
C GLY A 9 -4.22 -9.32 -4.28
N MET A 10 -3.16 -10.12 -4.26
CA MET A 10 -2.81 -10.99 -3.13
C MET A 10 -2.60 -10.19 -1.83
N ILE A 11 -1.90 -9.06 -1.89
CA ILE A 11 -1.62 -8.23 -0.71
C ILE A 11 -2.90 -7.67 -0.07
N VAL A 12 -3.89 -7.29 -0.90
CA VAL A 12 -5.21 -6.86 -0.41
C VAL A 12 -5.93 -8.00 0.28
N LYS A 13 -5.90 -9.20 -0.29
CA LYS A 13 -6.51 -10.39 0.33
C LYS A 13 -5.86 -10.74 1.66
N ASP A 14 -4.55 -10.61 1.77
CA ASP A 14 -3.83 -10.87 3.02
C ASP A 14 -4.14 -9.79 4.07
N PHE A 15 -4.24 -8.52 3.68
CA PHE A 15 -4.70 -7.44 4.55
C PHE A 15 -6.13 -7.70 5.06
N LEU A 16 -7.05 -8.09 4.17
CA LEU A 16 -8.45 -8.36 4.53
C LEU A 16 -8.61 -9.54 5.50
N LYS A 17 -7.77 -10.57 5.43
CA LYS A 17 -7.79 -11.68 6.40
C LYS A 17 -7.51 -11.22 7.83
N MET A 18 -6.67 -10.22 8.00
CA MET A 18 -6.31 -9.66 9.31
C MET A 18 -7.24 -8.51 9.73
N PHE A 19 -8.15 -8.09 8.86
CA PHE A 19 -8.94 -6.87 9.07
C PHE A 19 -9.77 -6.90 10.35
N ASN A 20 -10.32 -8.06 10.71
CA ASN A 20 -11.13 -8.23 11.93
C ASN A 20 -10.32 -8.06 13.24
N GLU A 21 -8.99 -8.10 13.17
CA GLU A 21 -8.10 -7.85 14.30
C GLU A 21 -7.78 -6.35 14.47
N LEU A 22 -8.14 -5.53 13.49
CA LEU A 22 -7.87 -4.09 13.48
C LEU A 22 -9.02 -3.32 14.14
N ASN A 23 -8.67 -2.44 15.07
CA ASN A 23 -9.63 -1.57 15.73
C ASN A 23 -9.55 -0.14 15.18
N GLY A 24 -10.70 0.53 15.08
CA GLY A 24 -10.77 1.94 14.67
C GLY A 24 -10.61 2.17 13.16
N ILE A 25 -10.78 1.10 12.35
CA ILE A 25 -10.79 1.18 10.89
C ILE A 25 -12.13 0.67 10.37
N GLU A 26 -12.79 1.48 9.56
CA GLU A 26 -14.00 1.13 8.81
C GLU A 26 -13.64 0.99 7.34
N LEU A 27 -14.01 -0.11 6.71
CA LEU A 27 -13.71 -0.38 5.31
C LEU A 27 -14.91 0.00 4.43
N LEU A 28 -14.94 1.24 3.98
CA LEU A 28 -16.06 1.81 3.26
C LEU A 28 -16.09 1.47 1.77
N GLY A 29 -14.93 1.15 1.19
CA GLY A 29 -14.90 0.89 -0.23
C GLY A 29 -13.71 0.09 -0.74
N ILE A 30 -13.94 -0.59 -1.86
CA ILE A 30 -12.87 -1.23 -2.65
C ILE A 30 -13.09 -0.95 -4.12
N SER A 31 -12.02 -0.63 -4.86
CA SER A 31 -12.06 -0.43 -6.30
C SER A 31 -11.04 -1.30 -7.02
N ALA A 32 -11.46 -1.99 -8.07
CA ALA A 32 -10.61 -2.74 -8.98
C ALA A 32 -11.32 -2.99 -10.31
N ARG A 33 -10.57 -3.51 -11.30
CA ARG A 33 -11.10 -3.74 -12.66
C ARG A 33 -12.03 -4.96 -12.80
N ASN A 34 -11.87 -5.96 -11.93
CA ASN A 34 -12.63 -7.21 -12.02
C ASN A 34 -13.81 -7.18 -11.05
N GLU A 35 -15.00 -6.98 -11.60
CA GLU A 35 -16.25 -6.86 -10.83
C GLU A 35 -16.58 -8.13 -10.04
N GLU A 36 -16.42 -9.31 -10.64
CA GLU A 36 -16.71 -10.58 -9.99
C GLU A 36 -15.82 -10.78 -8.73
N ASN A 37 -14.53 -10.45 -8.86
CA ASN A 37 -13.62 -10.50 -7.73
C ASN A 37 -14.02 -9.50 -6.62
N LEU A 38 -14.47 -8.30 -6.99
CA LEU A 38 -14.96 -7.29 -6.04
C LEU A 38 -16.22 -7.78 -5.30
N LYS A 39 -17.19 -8.34 -6.02
CA LYS A 39 -18.39 -8.93 -5.42
C LYS A 39 -18.05 -10.03 -4.40
N ASN A 40 -17.13 -10.92 -4.79
CA ASN A 40 -16.67 -12.00 -3.91
C ASN A 40 -15.99 -11.48 -2.64
N LEU A 41 -15.19 -10.41 -2.75
CA LEU A 41 -14.56 -9.77 -1.59
C LEU A 41 -15.58 -9.11 -0.67
N CYS A 42 -16.59 -8.43 -1.20
CA CYS A 42 -17.65 -7.82 -0.39
C CYS A 42 -18.54 -8.85 0.32
N VAL A 43 -18.68 -10.06 -0.23
CA VAL A 43 -19.38 -11.16 0.46
C VAL A 43 -18.55 -11.75 1.62
N GLN A 44 -17.22 -11.80 1.46
CA GLN A 44 -16.33 -12.45 2.42
C GLN A 44 -15.88 -11.53 3.56
N TYR A 45 -15.82 -10.23 3.33
CA TYR A 45 -15.23 -9.24 4.24
C TYR A 45 -16.18 -8.05 4.46
N PRO A 46 -16.06 -7.31 5.57
CA PRO A 46 -16.95 -6.21 5.93
C PRO A 46 -16.66 -4.95 5.09
N ILE A 47 -16.72 -5.08 3.76
CA ILE A 47 -16.58 -3.99 2.80
C ILE A 47 -17.97 -3.44 2.52
N GLU A 48 -18.19 -2.16 2.80
CA GLU A 48 -19.51 -1.56 2.64
C GLU A 48 -19.94 -1.49 1.17
N ARG A 49 -19.01 -1.12 0.29
CA ARG A 49 -19.31 -0.92 -1.14
C ARG A 49 -18.12 -1.23 -2.03
N TYR A 50 -18.36 -1.78 -3.24
CA TYR A 50 -17.36 -1.83 -4.29
C TYR A 50 -17.62 -0.77 -5.37
N TYR A 51 -16.54 -0.39 -6.07
CA TYR A 51 -16.53 0.61 -7.13
C TYR A 51 -15.80 0.06 -8.35
N LEU A 52 -16.39 0.20 -9.54
CA LEU A 52 -15.73 -0.13 -10.80
C LEU A 52 -14.86 1.03 -11.31
N SER A 53 -15.19 2.26 -10.90
CA SER A 53 -14.37 3.44 -11.12
C SER A 53 -13.67 3.86 -9.83
N TYR A 54 -12.35 4.08 -9.93
CA TYR A 54 -11.57 4.61 -8.83
C TYR A 54 -11.97 6.06 -8.52
N GLU A 55 -12.28 6.82 -9.57
CA GLU A 55 -12.74 8.20 -9.48
C GLU A 55 -14.05 8.31 -8.66
N GLU A 56 -15.02 7.45 -8.91
CA GLU A 56 -16.25 7.40 -8.12
C GLU A 56 -15.99 7.09 -6.63
N MET A 57 -15.02 6.21 -6.34
CA MET A 57 -14.63 5.95 -4.96
C MET A 57 -14.00 7.19 -4.31
N LEU A 58 -13.19 7.96 -5.04
CA LEU A 58 -12.59 9.19 -4.54
C LEU A 58 -13.62 10.30 -4.26
N GLU A 59 -14.73 10.33 -4.97
CA GLU A 59 -15.85 11.26 -4.74
C GLU A 59 -16.61 10.98 -3.46
N ASN A 60 -16.50 9.77 -2.90
CA ASN A 60 -17.14 9.44 -1.62
C ASN A 60 -16.47 10.23 -0.48
N LYS A 61 -17.22 11.18 0.09
CA LYS A 61 -16.75 12.09 1.15
C LYS A 61 -16.54 11.40 2.50
N ASP A 62 -17.15 10.25 2.71
CA ASP A 62 -17.01 9.50 3.96
C ASP A 62 -15.65 8.76 4.01
N ILE A 63 -15.03 8.45 2.88
CA ILE A 63 -13.69 7.88 2.82
C ILE A 63 -12.67 8.99 3.11
N ASP A 64 -11.84 8.81 4.13
CA ASP A 64 -10.77 9.75 4.50
C ASP A 64 -9.37 9.29 4.08
N THR A 65 -9.19 8.00 3.83
CA THR A 65 -7.89 7.39 3.54
C THR A 65 -8.00 6.37 2.40
N ILE A 66 -7.03 6.37 1.50
CA ILE A 66 -6.92 5.37 0.42
C ILE A 66 -5.69 4.48 0.66
N TYR A 67 -5.91 3.16 0.68
CA TYR A 67 -4.85 2.17 0.59
C TYR A 67 -4.62 1.79 -0.87
N VAL A 68 -3.45 2.16 -1.39
CA VAL A 68 -3.04 1.92 -2.77
C VAL A 68 -2.25 0.62 -2.85
N ALA A 69 -2.87 -0.42 -3.41
CA ALA A 69 -2.34 -1.78 -3.52
C ALA A 69 -2.52 -2.35 -4.95
N VAL A 70 -2.05 -1.58 -5.90
CA VAL A 70 -2.05 -1.87 -7.35
C VAL A 70 -0.65 -2.31 -7.82
N PRO A 71 -0.41 -2.66 -9.10
CA PRO A 71 0.95 -2.82 -9.64
C PRO A 71 1.81 -1.56 -9.46
N ASN A 72 3.13 -1.76 -9.29
CA ASN A 72 4.08 -0.70 -8.91
C ASN A 72 4.06 0.53 -9.81
N ASP A 73 3.91 0.32 -11.12
CA ASP A 73 3.83 1.36 -12.16
C ASP A 73 2.60 2.28 -12.00
N LEU A 74 1.60 1.84 -11.25
CA LEU A 74 0.38 2.60 -10.97
C LEU A 74 0.39 3.30 -9.61
N HIS A 75 1.38 3.03 -8.75
CA HIS A 75 1.44 3.61 -7.39
C HIS A 75 1.41 5.13 -7.41
N PHE A 76 2.27 5.75 -8.23
CA PHE A 76 2.36 7.19 -8.34
C PHE A 76 1.02 7.81 -8.76
N ILE A 77 0.46 7.36 -9.89
CA ILE A 77 -0.75 8.00 -10.45
C ILE A 77 -1.97 7.81 -9.55
N MET A 78 -2.11 6.63 -8.90
CA MET A 78 -3.24 6.38 -8.00
C MET A 78 -3.10 7.17 -6.70
N SER A 79 -1.89 7.24 -6.12
CA SER A 79 -1.62 8.05 -4.94
C SER A 79 -1.85 9.54 -5.21
N LYS A 80 -1.38 10.05 -6.36
CA LYS A 80 -1.59 11.44 -6.76
C LYS A 80 -3.07 11.80 -6.87
N LYS A 81 -3.87 10.95 -7.52
CA LYS A 81 -5.32 11.14 -7.63
C LYS A 81 -5.99 11.19 -6.26
N ALA A 82 -5.60 10.31 -5.34
CA ALA A 82 -6.16 10.30 -3.99
C ALA A 82 -5.83 11.59 -3.22
N LEU A 83 -4.56 12.01 -3.22
CA LEU A 83 -4.13 13.24 -2.56
C LEU A 83 -4.85 14.47 -3.11
N LEU A 84 -4.97 14.59 -4.44
CA LEU A 84 -5.68 15.69 -5.09
C LEU A 84 -7.20 15.67 -4.84
N ALA A 85 -7.75 14.50 -4.46
CA ALA A 85 -9.13 14.35 -4.01
C ALA A 85 -9.30 14.58 -2.48
N GLY A 86 -8.26 15.08 -1.80
CA GLY A 86 -8.29 15.36 -0.36
C GLY A 86 -8.26 14.11 0.52
N LYS A 87 -7.70 13.00 0.04
CA LYS A 87 -7.61 11.74 0.80
C LYS A 87 -6.18 11.51 1.27
N ASN A 88 -6.04 11.05 2.52
CA ASN A 88 -4.80 10.48 3.00
C ASN A 88 -4.42 9.23 2.21
N VAL A 89 -3.13 8.94 2.11
CA VAL A 89 -2.64 7.80 1.31
C VAL A 89 -1.73 6.90 2.11
N ILE A 90 -2.02 5.60 2.05
CA ILE A 90 -1.13 4.51 2.41
C ILE A 90 -0.83 3.75 1.11
N CYS A 91 0.41 3.78 0.64
CA CYS A 91 0.80 3.14 -0.62
C CYS A 91 1.72 1.95 -0.38
N GLU A 92 1.48 0.85 -1.08
CA GLU A 92 2.35 -0.32 -1.04
C GLU A 92 3.77 -0.02 -1.55
N LYS A 93 4.71 -0.83 -1.06
CA LYS A 93 6.10 -0.78 -1.51
C LYS A 93 6.28 -1.49 -2.88
N PRO A 94 7.21 -1.04 -3.71
CA PRO A 94 7.96 0.22 -3.59
C PRO A 94 7.03 1.41 -3.85
N PHE A 95 7.21 2.46 -3.08
CA PHE A 95 6.33 3.63 -3.05
C PHE A 95 6.13 4.28 -4.42
N THR A 96 7.24 4.54 -5.12
CA THR A 96 7.28 5.07 -6.49
C THR A 96 8.41 4.41 -7.28
N THR A 97 8.46 4.66 -8.59
CA THR A 97 9.51 4.11 -9.46
C THR A 97 10.75 5.01 -9.55
N ASN A 98 10.65 6.26 -9.11
CA ASN A 98 11.75 7.22 -9.14
C ASN A 98 11.57 8.34 -8.11
N LEU A 99 12.67 9.04 -7.81
CA LEU A 99 12.71 10.11 -6.81
C LEU A 99 11.79 11.30 -7.16
N LYS A 100 11.67 11.65 -8.44
CA LYS A 100 10.84 12.78 -8.88
C LYS A 100 9.38 12.57 -8.51
N GLU A 101 8.86 11.38 -8.75
CA GLU A 101 7.49 11.00 -8.36
C GLU A 101 7.29 11.05 -6.85
N ALA A 102 8.26 10.55 -6.07
CA ALA A 102 8.18 10.58 -4.62
C ALA A 102 8.16 12.02 -4.06
N LEU A 103 9.00 12.90 -4.61
CA LEU A 103 9.02 14.30 -4.22
C LEU A 103 7.74 15.04 -4.59
N GLU A 104 7.17 14.75 -5.76
CA GLU A 104 5.91 15.35 -6.19
C GLU A 104 4.74 14.94 -5.28
N LEU A 105 4.64 13.65 -4.93
CA LEU A 105 3.60 13.20 -3.99
C LEU A 105 3.77 13.82 -2.61
N LYS A 106 5.00 13.95 -2.14
CA LYS A 106 5.31 14.60 -0.86
C LYS A 106 4.86 16.06 -0.87
N GLU A 107 5.19 16.82 -1.94
CA GLU A 107 4.80 18.23 -2.08
C GLU A 107 3.28 18.40 -2.07
N ILE A 108 2.54 17.54 -2.79
CA ILE A 108 1.09 17.55 -2.78
C ILE A 108 0.54 17.28 -1.38
N ALA A 109 1.04 16.23 -0.71
CA ALA A 109 0.57 15.86 0.62
C ALA A 109 0.82 16.97 1.66
N GLU A 110 2.00 17.61 1.64
CA GLU A 110 2.34 18.73 2.51
C GLU A 110 1.44 19.96 2.23
N LYS A 111 1.17 20.27 0.97
CA LYS A 111 0.32 21.39 0.58
C LYS A 111 -1.14 21.22 1.00
N GLU A 112 -1.67 20.00 0.89
CA GLU A 112 -3.06 19.67 1.20
C GLU A 112 -3.25 19.23 2.67
N ASP A 113 -2.20 19.27 3.50
CA ASP A 113 -2.18 18.82 4.91
C ASP A 113 -2.69 17.38 5.07
N LEU A 114 -2.18 16.48 4.23
CA LEU A 114 -2.57 15.07 4.18
C LEU A 114 -1.44 14.13 4.58
N PHE A 115 -1.80 12.98 5.15
CA PHE A 115 -0.86 11.89 5.38
C PHE A 115 -0.50 11.17 4.09
N LEU A 116 0.79 10.90 3.93
CA LEU A 116 1.34 10.06 2.88
C LEU A 116 2.32 9.07 3.49
N LEU A 117 1.97 7.79 3.45
CA LEU A 117 2.74 6.73 4.09
C LEU A 117 3.07 5.62 3.09
N GLU A 118 4.33 5.18 3.06
CA GLU A 118 4.74 3.95 2.40
C GLU A 118 4.53 2.76 3.34
N ALA A 119 3.87 1.70 2.86
CA ALA A 119 3.60 0.48 3.63
C ALA A 119 4.85 -0.41 3.70
N ILE A 120 5.74 -0.11 4.64
CA ILE A 120 6.95 -0.90 4.95
C ILE A 120 6.72 -1.64 6.28
N PRO A 121 6.10 -2.84 6.29
CA PRO A 121 5.74 -3.53 7.52
C PRO A 121 6.96 -3.87 8.38
N ASN A 122 8.10 -4.16 7.77
CA ASN A 122 9.34 -4.49 8.48
C ASN A 122 9.78 -3.38 9.47
N ARG A 123 9.38 -2.14 9.21
CA ARG A 123 9.68 -0.98 10.08
C ARG A 123 8.99 -1.10 11.45
N PHE A 124 7.87 -1.80 11.51
CA PHE A 124 6.98 -1.90 12.67
C PHE A 124 7.04 -3.26 13.37
N PHE A 125 7.86 -4.20 12.87
CA PHE A 125 8.01 -5.49 13.53
C PHE A 125 8.68 -5.35 14.91
N PRO A 126 8.24 -6.11 15.93
CA PRO A 126 8.85 -6.09 17.28
C PRO A 126 10.36 -6.30 17.24
N ASN A 127 10.84 -7.23 16.40
CA ASN A 127 12.27 -7.48 16.22
C ASN A 127 13.04 -6.28 15.66
N THR A 128 12.41 -5.41 14.89
CA THR A 128 13.05 -4.19 14.37
C THR A 128 13.32 -3.20 15.50
N TYR A 129 12.41 -3.05 16.45
CA TYR A 129 12.62 -2.23 17.62
C TYR A 129 13.72 -2.80 18.51
N LEU A 130 13.69 -4.11 18.78
CA LEU A 130 14.74 -4.79 19.54
C LEU A 130 16.11 -4.63 18.89
N LEU A 131 16.20 -4.80 17.55
CA LEU A 131 17.42 -4.62 16.78
C LEU A 131 17.95 -3.18 16.92
N LYS A 132 17.09 -2.17 16.81
CA LYS A 132 17.48 -0.77 16.97
C LYS A 132 18.11 -0.49 18.34
N GLU A 133 17.58 -1.09 19.39
CA GLU A 133 18.17 -0.94 20.73
C GLU A 133 19.52 -1.66 20.83
N LYS A 134 19.60 -2.91 20.36
CA LYS A 134 20.83 -3.70 20.41
C LYS A 134 21.97 -3.12 19.58
N VAL A 135 21.66 -2.50 18.45
CA VAL A 135 22.68 -1.85 17.59
C VAL A 135 23.41 -0.71 18.35
N LYS A 136 22.74 -0.02 19.28
CA LYS A 136 23.36 1.04 20.10
C LYS A 136 24.49 0.50 21.00
N GLU A 137 24.43 -0.77 21.36
CA GLU A 137 25.42 -1.43 22.22
C GLU A 137 26.70 -1.85 21.45
N LEU A 138 26.67 -1.86 20.11
CA LEU A 138 27.76 -2.36 19.27
C LEU A 138 28.88 -1.33 19.01
N GLY A 139 28.73 -0.08 19.46
CA GLY A 139 29.68 0.99 19.18
C GLY A 139 29.73 1.38 17.70
N ASN A 140 30.92 1.64 17.16
CA ASN A 140 31.08 2.08 15.79
C ASN A 140 30.99 0.89 14.80
N ILE A 141 29.85 0.75 14.13
CA ILE A 141 29.62 -0.27 13.12
C ILE A 141 30.36 0.12 11.84
N ARG A 142 31.22 -0.76 11.33
CA ARG A 142 32.01 -0.53 10.12
C ARG A 142 31.51 -1.35 8.92
N VAL A 143 30.92 -2.52 9.16
CA VAL A 143 30.38 -3.40 8.12
C VAL A 143 29.08 -4.01 8.60
N ILE A 144 28.10 -4.05 7.72
CA ILE A 144 26.82 -4.73 7.93
C ILE A 144 26.56 -5.62 6.73
N ASN A 145 26.29 -6.91 6.95
CA ASN A 145 25.90 -7.86 5.93
C ASN A 145 24.46 -8.31 6.19
N PHE A 146 23.59 -8.12 5.19
CA PHE A 146 22.24 -8.67 5.19
C PHE A 146 22.11 -9.71 4.08
N ASN A 147 21.45 -10.82 4.40
CA ASN A 147 21.06 -11.81 3.41
C ASN A 147 19.56 -12.06 3.50
N PHE A 148 18.87 -11.89 2.37
CA PHE A 148 17.47 -12.23 2.21
C PHE A 148 17.33 -13.09 0.95
N SER A 149 17.46 -14.39 1.11
CA SER A 149 17.42 -15.38 0.03
C SER A 149 16.16 -16.21 0.13
N GLN A 150 15.31 -16.14 -0.88
CA GLN A 150 14.11 -16.97 -0.99
C GLN A 150 13.81 -17.29 -2.45
N TYR A 151 13.15 -18.43 -2.67
CA TYR A 151 12.61 -18.76 -3.99
C TYR A 151 11.48 -17.79 -4.35
N SER A 152 11.54 -17.20 -5.54
CA SER A 152 10.48 -16.32 -6.01
C SER A 152 9.36 -17.12 -6.69
N SER A 153 8.17 -17.05 -6.15
CA SER A 153 6.96 -17.58 -6.83
C SER A 153 6.66 -16.90 -8.17
N ARG A 154 7.33 -15.76 -8.45
CA ARG A 154 7.20 -15.01 -9.70
C ARG A 154 8.31 -15.28 -10.71
N TYR A 155 9.17 -16.27 -10.46
CA TYR A 155 10.35 -16.55 -11.29
C TYR A 155 10.01 -16.76 -12.78
N ASP A 156 8.95 -17.51 -13.07
CA ASP A 156 8.52 -17.77 -14.45
C ASP A 156 7.98 -16.51 -15.15
N ARG A 157 7.32 -15.62 -14.42
CA ARG A 157 6.89 -14.32 -14.93
C ARG A 157 8.08 -13.43 -15.23
N PHE A 158 9.09 -13.48 -14.38
CA PHE A 158 10.37 -12.79 -14.58
C PHE A 158 11.05 -13.21 -15.88
N LYS A 159 11.13 -14.52 -16.12
CA LYS A 159 11.70 -15.09 -17.36
C LYS A 159 10.97 -14.63 -18.62
N LYS A 160 9.65 -14.44 -18.53
CA LYS A 160 8.81 -14.00 -19.64
C LYS A 160 8.79 -12.48 -19.85
N GLY A 161 9.47 -11.71 -18.99
CA GLY A 161 9.38 -10.24 -19.00
C GLY A 161 8.00 -9.69 -18.59
N ASP A 162 7.15 -10.51 -17.97
CA ASP A 162 5.77 -10.20 -17.59
C ASP A 162 5.69 -9.64 -16.15
N ILE A 163 6.64 -8.84 -15.77
CA ILE A 163 6.69 -8.17 -14.47
C ILE A 163 6.98 -6.69 -14.72
N ALA A 164 6.13 -5.83 -14.17
CA ALA A 164 6.42 -4.40 -14.15
C ALA A 164 7.78 -4.16 -13.50
N PRO A 165 8.68 -3.38 -14.13
CA PRO A 165 9.96 -3.07 -13.54
C PRO A 165 9.76 -2.43 -12.17
N ALA A 166 10.51 -2.91 -11.20
CA ALA A 166 10.50 -2.34 -9.86
C ALA A 166 11.41 -1.11 -9.75
N PHE A 167 12.20 -0.87 -10.81
CA PHE A 167 13.20 0.19 -10.86
C PHE A 167 13.39 0.66 -12.30
#